data_d7f8becce4e7c3c52f576660eb29e98a
#
_entry.id   d7f8becce4e7c3c52f576660eb29e98a
#
_cell.length_a   1.000
_cell.length_b   1.000
_cell.length_c   1.000
_cell.angle_alpha   90.00
_cell.angle_beta   90.00
_cell.angle_gamma   90.00
#
_symmetry.space_group_name_H-M   'P 1'
#
loop_
_entity.id
_entity.type
_entity.pdbx_description
1 polymer ?
#
loop_
_entity_poly.entity_id
_entity_poly.type
_entity_poly.pdbx_seq_one_letter_code
_entity_poly.pdbx_strand_id
1 'polypeptide(L)'
;MAGVQTAVSLREQGWSGAITLLGEEPHAPYDRPPLSKGVTTAAFDVDFAGLDVDLQLGRQATALSPARRTVTAADGEAIPYDHLVIATGAQPVTLPGAETAHALRTLDDAVALRPVLEAKHDIVIVGAGWIGAEFATAARQAGCAVTVVEAADRPLAGALPAEIGERMRGWYAEAGVDLRTGTTVAAVEPGAVVLVDGTRLPAGAVVVGVGARPATGWLAGSGVALDPGDRSVLADDRLRASVPQVYAVGDCASFPSARYGARLLIHHWDNALQGPRTAAVNLLGGDEPYDPVPYFWSEQFGRFVQYAGHRSPADTVLWRGDPDGPAWSVCWLRDGALTALLAVGRPRDLAQGRKLIERGARLDPAPAADPAVPLRAAAR
;
A
#
# COMPACT_ATOMS: atom_id res chain seq x y z
N MET A 1 8.02 5.45 -6.73
CA MET A 1 7.62 6.57 -5.85
C MET A 1 8.71 6.89 -4.84
N ALA A 2 8.96 6.08 -3.82
CA ALA A 2 9.84 6.45 -2.71
C ALA A 2 11.27 6.83 -3.14
N GLY A 3 11.88 6.09 -4.08
CA GLY A 3 13.20 6.44 -4.62
C GLY A 3 13.22 7.78 -5.34
N VAL A 4 12.23 8.03 -6.20
CA VAL A 4 12.08 9.34 -6.90
C VAL A 4 11.91 10.47 -5.90
N GLN A 5 11.01 10.31 -4.93
CA GLN A 5 10.78 11.34 -3.92
C GLN A 5 12.01 11.58 -3.03
N THR A 6 12.85 10.56 -2.83
CA THR A 6 14.14 10.74 -2.15
C THR A 6 15.07 11.66 -2.96
N ALA A 7 15.18 11.42 -4.28
CA ALA A 7 16.02 12.25 -5.15
C ALA A 7 15.50 13.71 -5.18
N VAL A 8 14.19 13.90 -5.33
CA VAL A 8 13.56 15.22 -5.26
C VAL A 8 13.86 15.90 -3.93
N SER A 9 13.63 15.22 -2.80
CA SER A 9 13.84 15.78 -1.47
C SER A 9 15.30 16.13 -1.18
N LEU A 10 16.25 15.34 -1.69
CA LEU A 10 17.68 15.66 -1.58
C LEU A 10 18.02 16.95 -2.32
N ARG A 11 17.52 17.15 -3.55
CA ARG A 11 17.72 18.39 -4.31
C ARG A 11 17.07 19.60 -3.66
N GLU A 12 15.83 19.46 -3.19
CA GLU A 12 15.12 20.52 -2.47
C GLU A 12 15.85 20.97 -1.20
N GLN A 13 16.59 20.04 -0.57
CA GLN A 13 17.38 20.33 0.64
C GLN A 13 18.84 20.72 0.34
N GLY A 14 19.17 20.96 -0.93
CA GLY A 14 20.45 21.54 -1.34
C GLY A 14 21.58 20.53 -1.59
N TRP A 15 21.30 19.23 -1.65
CA TRP A 15 22.32 18.24 -2.06
C TRP A 15 22.73 18.48 -3.51
N SER A 16 24.01 18.76 -3.77
CA SER A 16 24.58 19.01 -5.09
C SER A 16 25.44 17.88 -5.64
N GLY A 17 25.65 16.82 -4.84
CA GLY A 17 26.41 15.64 -5.27
C GLY A 17 25.65 14.74 -6.23
N ALA A 18 26.30 13.75 -6.81
CA ALA A 18 25.67 12.77 -7.70
C ALA A 18 24.51 12.02 -7.01
N ILE A 19 23.46 11.74 -7.76
CA ILE A 19 22.36 10.86 -7.36
C ILE A 19 22.16 9.85 -8.47
N THR A 20 22.31 8.55 -8.16
CA THR A 20 21.97 7.45 -9.07
C THR A 20 20.69 6.78 -8.57
N LEU A 21 19.69 6.66 -9.42
CA LEU A 21 18.42 5.98 -9.12
C LEU A 21 18.29 4.72 -9.97
N LEU A 22 18.38 3.55 -9.32
CA LEU A 22 18.19 2.24 -9.96
C LEU A 22 16.72 1.85 -9.95
N GLY A 23 16.19 1.42 -11.09
CA GLY A 23 14.86 0.87 -11.24
C GLY A 23 14.88 -0.47 -11.95
N GLU A 24 14.20 -1.50 -11.38
CA GLU A 24 14.08 -2.82 -11.99
C GLU A 24 13.23 -2.78 -13.28
N GLU A 25 12.16 -1.98 -13.30
CA GLU A 25 11.30 -1.82 -14.45
C GLU A 25 11.97 -0.99 -15.56
N PRO A 26 11.75 -1.33 -16.84
CA PRO A 26 12.30 -0.57 -17.98
C PRO A 26 11.56 0.75 -18.22
N HIS A 27 10.50 1.01 -17.47
CA HIS A 27 9.65 2.17 -17.61
C HIS A 27 10.12 3.34 -16.75
N ALA A 28 9.95 4.57 -17.28
CA ALA A 28 10.11 5.77 -16.46
C ALA A 28 9.20 5.67 -15.21
N PRO A 29 9.64 6.21 -14.06
CA PRO A 29 8.84 6.16 -12.85
C PRO A 29 7.42 6.69 -13.04
N TYR A 30 6.44 6.04 -12.43
CA TYR A 30 5.02 6.33 -12.55
C TYR A 30 4.28 6.08 -11.23
N ASP A 31 3.07 6.65 -11.11
CA ASP A 31 2.17 6.39 -9.99
C ASP A 31 1.47 5.03 -10.12
N ARG A 32 1.54 4.20 -9.07
CA ARG A 32 0.91 2.87 -9.05
C ARG A 32 -0.59 2.86 -8.72
N PRO A 33 -1.16 3.79 -7.91
CA PRO A 33 -2.58 3.75 -7.59
C PRO A 33 -3.54 3.70 -8.79
N PRO A 34 -3.27 4.35 -9.93
CA PRO A 34 -4.13 4.23 -11.12
C PRO A 34 -4.18 2.83 -11.75
N LEU A 35 -3.18 1.97 -11.50
CA LEU A 35 -3.12 0.61 -12.06
C LEU A 35 -4.33 -0.23 -11.66
N SER A 36 -4.80 -0.14 -10.39
CA SER A 36 -5.95 -0.90 -9.91
C SER A 36 -7.30 -0.21 -10.14
N LYS A 37 -7.31 1.11 -10.33
CA LYS A 37 -8.54 1.93 -10.42
C LYS A 37 -9.10 2.07 -11.83
N GLY A 38 -8.27 1.91 -12.85
CA GLY A 38 -8.71 2.07 -14.25
C GLY A 38 -7.78 1.38 -15.23
N VAL A 39 -6.85 0.55 -14.74
CA VAL A 39 -5.81 -0.12 -15.54
C VAL A 39 -5.09 0.89 -16.44
N THR A 40 -4.87 2.08 -15.88
CA THR A 40 -4.23 3.23 -16.53
C THR A 40 -2.92 3.58 -15.82
N THR A 41 -2.16 4.47 -16.42
CA THR A 41 -0.93 5.01 -15.83
C THR A 41 -1.07 6.51 -15.65
N ALA A 42 -0.47 7.03 -14.57
CA ALA A 42 -0.14 8.43 -14.45
C ALA A 42 1.39 8.55 -14.39
N ALA A 43 1.98 9.20 -15.36
CA ALA A 43 3.40 9.54 -15.32
C ALA A 43 3.66 10.46 -14.12
N PHE A 44 4.85 10.35 -13.51
CA PHE A 44 5.32 11.38 -12.62
C PHE A 44 5.68 12.62 -13.41
N ASP A 45 5.16 13.74 -12.98
CA ASP A 45 5.60 15.06 -13.48
C ASP A 45 6.90 15.47 -12.76
N VAL A 46 7.99 14.76 -13.07
CA VAL A 46 9.32 15.03 -12.53
C VAL A 46 10.31 15.19 -13.68
N ASP A 47 10.93 16.35 -13.74
CA ASP A 47 12.03 16.61 -14.65
C ASP A 47 13.35 16.00 -14.09
N PHE A 48 13.62 14.75 -14.43
CA PHE A 48 14.83 14.05 -14.01
C PHE A 48 16.11 14.71 -14.55
N ALA A 49 16.06 15.33 -15.73
CA ALA A 49 17.21 16.04 -16.29
C ALA A 49 17.50 17.33 -15.50
N GLY A 50 16.47 18.09 -15.16
CA GLY A 50 16.59 19.30 -14.33
C GLY A 50 17.00 18.98 -12.89
N LEU A 51 16.69 17.77 -12.38
CA LEU A 51 17.16 17.30 -11.08
C LEU A 51 18.60 16.76 -11.10
N ASP A 52 19.24 16.61 -12.26
CA ASP A 52 20.58 16.03 -12.40
C ASP A 52 20.69 14.66 -11.71
N VAL A 53 19.76 13.75 -12.04
CA VAL A 53 19.68 12.38 -11.51
C VAL A 53 20.07 11.39 -12.61
N ASP A 54 21.04 10.54 -12.34
CA ASP A 54 21.38 9.39 -13.18
C ASP A 54 20.31 8.29 -12.99
N LEU A 55 19.32 8.28 -13.90
CA LEU A 55 18.20 7.34 -13.87
C LEU A 55 18.55 6.09 -14.67
N GLN A 56 18.76 4.97 -14.00
CA GLN A 56 19.11 3.69 -14.58
C GLN A 56 17.93 2.71 -14.52
N LEU A 57 17.19 2.62 -15.62
CA LEU A 57 16.02 1.76 -15.77
C LEU A 57 16.41 0.34 -16.24
N GLY A 58 15.57 -0.67 -15.92
CA GLY A 58 15.83 -2.06 -16.23
C GLY A 58 17.01 -2.64 -15.45
N ARG A 59 17.45 -1.98 -14.39
CA ARG A 59 18.61 -2.41 -13.58
C ARG A 59 18.20 -2.82 -12.18
N GLN A 60 18.01 -4.12 -12.00
CA GLN A 60 17.66 -4.71 -10.71
C GLN A 60 18.88 -4.78 -9.79
N ALA A 61 18.72 -4.33 -8.54
CA ALA A 61 19.70 -4.59 -7.48
C ALA A 61 19.56 -6.04 -6.99
N THR A 62 20.67 -6.78 -6.93
CA THR A 62 20.71 -8.22 -6.59
C THR A 62 21.47 -8.54 -5.33
N ALA A 63 22.39 -7.67 -4.90
CA ALA A 63 23.13 -7.84 -3.65
C ALA A 63 23.60 -6.49 -3.08
N LEU A 64 23.79 -6.44 -1.77
CA LEU A 64 24.37 -5.31 -1.05
C LEU A 64 25.60 -5.76 -0.25
N SER A 65 26.70 -5.03 -0.39
CA SER A 65 27.91 -5.20 0.42
C SER A 65 28.20 -3.90 1.20
N PRO A 66 27.71 -3.75 2.44
CA PRO A 66 27.97 -2.54 3.23
C PRO A 66 29.45 -2.32 3.54
N ALA A 67 30.21 -3.40 3.74
CA ALA A 67 31.68 -3.31 4.00
C ALA A 67 32.46 -2.71 2.83
N ARG A 68 31.98 -2.93 1.60
CA ARG A 68 32.59 -2.36 0.37
C ARG A 68 31.83 -1.11 -0.10
N ARG A 69 30.72 -0.78 0.51
CA ARG A 69 29.79 0.27 0.08
C ARG A 69 29.40 0.13 -1.38
N THR A 70 28.96 -1.08 -1.78
CA THR A 70 28.54 -1.34 -3.16
C THR A 70 27.20 -2.05 -3.21
N VAL A 71 26.40 -1.68 -4.20
CA VAL A 71 25.22 -2.42 -4.67
C VAL A 71 25.61 -3.17 -5.93
N THR A 72 25.28 -4.46 -6.02
CA THR A 72 25.48 -5.23 -7.24
C THR A 72 24.19 -5.25 -8.04
N ALA A 73 24.25 -4.87 -9.31
CA ALA A 73 23.15 -4.96 -10.26
C ALA A 73 23.07 -6.35 -10.92
N ALA A 74 21.98 -6.67 -11.59
CA ALA A 74 21.76 -7.98 -12.24
C ALA A 74 22.78 -8.30 -13.34
N ASP A 75 23.37 -7.29 -13.98
CA ASP A 75 24.46 -7.42 -14.95
C ASP A 75 25.83 -7.71 -14.32
N GLY A 76 25.91 -7.77 -12.99
CA GLY A 76 27.13 -8.01 -12.22
C GLY A 76 27.94 -6.76 -11.91
N GLU A 77 27.54 -5.58 -12.39
CA GLU A 77 28.22 -4.33 -12.05
C GLU A 77 28.08 -3.99 -10.57
N ALA A 78 29.19 -3.59 -9.94
CA ALA A 78 29.22 -3.12 -8.56
C ALA A 78 29.19 -1.59 -8.54
N ILE A 79 28.09 -1.02 -8.11
CA ILE A 79 27.84 0.41 -8.04
C ILE A 79 28.22 0.91 -6.66
N PRO A 80 29.24 1.78 -6.54
CA PRO A 80 29.67 2.32 -5.25
C PRO A 80 28.67 3.40 -4.75
N TYR A 81 28.60 3.56 -3.43
CA TYR A 81 27.82 4.60 -2.79
C TYR A 81 28.52 5.19 -1.57
N ASP A 82 28.28 6.46 -1.28
CA ASP A 82 28.57 7.10 -0.01
C ASP A 82 27.41 6.92 0.96
N HIS A 83 26.18 7.07 0.46
CA HIS A 83 24.92 6.81 1.13
C HIS A 83 24.00 5.98 0.24
N LEU A 84 23.22 5.10 0.84
CA LEU A 84 22.24 4.26 0.15
C LEU A 84 20.85 4.45 0.77
N VAL A 85 19.85 4.63 -0.10
CA VAL A 85 18.45 4.56 0.32
C VAL A 85 17.78 3.36 -0.33
N ILE A 86 17.36 2.41 0.48
CA ILE A 86 16.58 1.23 0.06
C ILE A 86 15.14 1.67 -0.13
N ALA A 87 14.67 1.67 -1.38
CA ALA A 87 13.34 2.09 -1.79
C ALA A 87 12.67 1.06 -2.71
N THR A 88 13.00 -0.22 -2.52
CA THR A 88 12.58 -1.33 -3.41
C THR A 88 11.10 -1.69 -3.30
N GLY A 89 10.39 -1.11 -2.33
CA GLY A 89 8.94 -1.28 -2.20
C GLY A 89 8.53 -2.69 -1.78
N ALA A 90 7.44 -3.17 -2.34
CA ALA A 90 6.89 -4.50 -2.08
C ALA A 90 6.55 -5.22 -3.39
N GLN A 91 6.53 -6.53 -3.34
CA GLN A 91 6.15 -7.42 -4.43
C GLN A 91 4.86 -8.19 -4.09
N PRO A 92 4.04 -8.58 -5.06
CA PRO A 92 2.84 -9.37 -4.83
C PRO A 92 3.19 -10.71 -4.19
N VAL A 93 2.28 -11.21 -3.35
CA VAL A 93 2.31 -12.60 -2.91
C VAL A 93 1.76 -13.45 -4.04
N THR A 94 2.54 -14.45 -4.47
CA THR A 94 2.13 -15.44 -5.48
C THR A 94 1.53 -16.66 -4.80
N LEU A 95 0.59 -17.32 -5.48
CA LEU A 95 0.07 -18.61 -5.06
C LEU A 95 0.78 -19.75 -5.81
N PRO A 96 1.11 -20.86 -5.15
CA PRO A 96 1.65 -22.03 -5.82
C PRO A 96 0.67 -22.52 -6.94
N GLY A 97 1.21 -22.85 -8.12
CA GLY A 97 0.40 -23.28 -9.25
C GLY A 97 -0.38 -22.17 -9.97
N ALA A 98 -0.12 -20.90 -9.64
CA ALA A 98 -0.79 -19.75 -10.26
C ALA A 98 0.11 -18.99 -11.25
N GLU A 99 1.02 -19.68 -11.93
CA GLU A 99 1.99 -19.08 -12.85
C GLU A 99 1.31 -18.43 -14.08
N THR A 100 0.08 -18.87 -14.40
CA THR A 100 -0.74 -18.30 -15.49
C THR A 100 -1.68 -17.18 -15.03
N ALA A 101 -1.74 -16.90 -13.73
CA ALA A 101 -2.56 -15.81 -13.19
C ALA A 101 -1.85 -14.48 -13.35
N HIS A 102 -2.63 -13.42 -13.48
CA HIS A 102 -2.13 -12.06 -13.44
C HIS A 102 -1.95 -11.59 -11.99
N ALA A 103 -0.88 -10.86 -11.73
CA ALA A 103 -0.78 -9.95 -10.60
C ALA A 103 -1.24 -8.55 -11.03
N LEU A 104 -1.28 -7.61 -10.09
CA LEU A 104 -1.50 -6.19 -10.41
C LEU A 104 -0.60 -5.33 -9.51
N ARG A 105 0.62 -5.11 -9.96
CA ARG A 105 1.64 -4.33 -9.24
C ARG A 105 2.42 -3.40 -10.17
N THR A 106 2.75 -3.86 -11.37
CA THR A 106 3.58 -3.14 -12.34
C THR A 106 2.76 -2.60 -13.51
N LEU A 107 3.38 -1.72 -14.30
CA LEU A 107 2.78 -1.24 -15.55
C LEU A 107 2.52 -2.39 -16.52
N ASP A 108 3.47 -3.34 -16.62
CA ASP A 108 3.33 -4.49 -17.52
C ASP A 108 2.15 -5.38 -17.10
N ASP A 109 1.92 -5.57 -15.80
CA ASP A 109 0.73 -6.25 -15.29
C ASP A 109 -0.56 -5.58 -15.76
N ALA A 110 -0.63 -4.25 -15.64
CA ALA A 110 -1.79 -3.48 -16.09
C ALA A 110 -1.98 -3.55 -17.61
N VAL A 111 -0.89 -3.46 -18.38
CA VAL A 111 -0.92 -3.60 -19.85
C VAL A 111 -1.42 -4.99 -20.27
N ALA A 112 -0.99 -6.05 -19.58
CA ALA A 112 -1.46 -7.42 -19.84
C ALA A 112 -2.95 -7.62 -19.53
N LEU A 113 -3.53 -6.85 -18.61
CA LEU A 113 -4.96 -6.93 -18.25
C LEU A 113 -5.88 -6.12 -19.19
N ARG A 114 -5.37 -5.13 -19.92
CA ARG A 114 -6.20 -4.32 -20.84
C ARG A 114 -6.96 -5.16 -21.88
N PRO A 115 -6.33 -6.07 -22.64
CA PRO A 115 -7.05 -6.92 -23.61
C PRO A 115 -8.14 -7.78 -22.95
N VAL A 116 -7.93 -8.22 -21.69
CA VAL A 116 -8.91 -8.98 -20.92
C VAL A 116 -10.17 -8.16 -20.67
N LEU A 117 -10.01 -6.89 -20.28
CA LEU A 117 -11.11 -5.98 -20.04
C LEU A 117 -11.83 -5.57 -21.34
N GLU A 118 -11.08 -5.30 -22.40
CA GLU A 118 -11.62 -4.94 -23.71
C GLU A 118 -12.44 -6.08 -24.33
N ALA A 119 -11.98 -7.32 -24.19
CA ALA A 119 -12.69 -8.52 -24.65
C ALA A 119 -13.84 -8.92 -23.72
N LYS A 120 -14.00 -8.26 -22.56
CA LYS A 120 -15.03 -8.55 -21.54
C LYS A 120 -15.02 -9.99 -21.08
N HIS A 121 -13.84 -10.55 -20.87
CA HIS A 121 -13.71 -11.91 -20.36
C HIS A 121 -14.33 -12.06 -18.97
N ASP A 122 -14.76 -13.28 -18.66
CA ASP A 122 -15.12 -13.65 -17.29
C ASP A 122 -13.86 -13.69 -16.44
N ILE A 123 -13.87 -12.96 -15.33
CA ILE A 123 -12.69 -12.77 -14.46
C ILE A 123 -12.94 -13.40 -13.10
N VAL A 124 -12.01 -14.22 -12.65
CA VAL A 124 -11.94 -14.67 -11.26
C VAL A 124 -10.82 -13.90 -10.55
N ILE A 125 -11.16 -13.21 -9.48
CA ILE A 125 -10.22 -12.47 -8.62
C ILE A 125 -10.04 -13.28 -7.33
N VAL A 126 -8.79 -13.62 -7.00
CA VAL A 126 -8.44 -14.30 -5.75
C VAL A 126 -7.94 -13.27 -4.74
N GLY A 127 -8.72 -13.08 -3.69
CA GLY A 127 -8.50 -12.09 -2.63
C GLY A 127 -9.46 -10.90 -2.70
N ALA A 128 -10.23 -10.70 -1.63
CA ALA A 128 -11.14 -9.56 -1.43
C ALA A 128 -10.49 -8.44 -0.58
N GLY A 129 -9.19 -8.18 -0.78
CA GLY A 129 -8.47 -7.04 -0.23
C GLY A 129 -8.75 -5.74 -1.00
N TRP A 130 -8.02 -4.66 -0.66
CA TRP A 130 -8.18 -3.35 -1.31
C TRP A 130 -8.00 -3.40 -2.83
N ILE A 131 -6.92 -4.01 -3.31
CA ILE A 131 -6.62 -4.12 -4.75
C ILE A 131 -7.63 -5.00 -5.47
N GLY A 132 -8.03 -6.14 -4.85
CA GLY A 132 -9.06 -7.02 -5.42
C GLY A 132 -10.40 -6.30 -5.62
N ALA A 133 -10.84 -5.49 -4.64
CA ALA A 133 -12.07 -4.72 -4.72
C ALA A 133 -11.99 -3.58 -5.76
N GLU A 134 -10.85 -2.88 -5.85
CA GLU A 134 -10.63 -1.84 -6.87
C GLU A 134 -10.63 -2.43 -8.28
N PHE A 135 -9.90 -3.54 -8.50
CA PHE A 135 -9.89 -4.18 -9.80
C PHE A 135 -11.24 -4.81 -10.15
N ALA A 136 -11.97 -5.38 -9.18
CA ALA A 136 -13.34 -5.84 -9.40
C ALA A 136 -14.24 -4.68 -9.86
N THR A 137 -14.06 -3.49 -9.29
CA THR A 137 -14.76 -2.27 -9.72
C THR A 137 -14.46 -1.93 -11.17
N ALA A 138 -13.17 -1.85 -11.54
CA ALA A 138 -12.74 -1.54 -12.90
C ALA A 138 -13.24 -2.58 -13.92
N ALA A 139 -13.15 -3.87 -13.58
CA ALA A 139 -13.62 -4.96 -14.43
C ALA A 139 -15.14 -4.93 -14.65
N ARG A 140 -15.93 -4.64 -13.61
CA ARG A 140 -17.38 -4.44 -13.74
C ARG A 140 -17.74 -3.23 -14.59
N GLN A 141 -17.02 -2.11 -14.45
CA GLN A 141 -17.20 -0.93 -15.28
C GLN A 141 -16.88 -1.18 -16.75
N ALA A 142 -15.90 -2.05 -17.03
CA ALA A 142 -15.59 -2.51 -18.38
C ALA A 142 -16.64 -3.49 -18.94
N GLY A 143 -17.55 -4.02 -18.11
CA GLY A 143 -18.61 -4.94 -18.51
C GLY A 143 -18.24 -6.42 -18.41
N CYS A 144 -17.17 -6.77 -17.70
CA CYS A 144 -16.79 -8.16 -17.41
C CYS A 144 -17.74 -8.80 -16.39
N ALA A 145 -17.97 -10.11 -16.47
CA ALA A 145 -18.50 -10.88 -15.35
C ALA A 145 -17.37 -11.12 -14.35
N VAL A 146 -17.61 -10.88 -13.05
CA VAL A 146 -16.58 -10.93 -12.00
C VAL A 146 -17.02 -11.81 -10.86
N THR A 147 -16.19 -12.81 -10.54
CA THR A 147 -16.27 -13.59 -9.31
C THR A 147 -15.05 -13.26 -8.44
N VAL A 148 -15.27 -12.93 -7.17
CA VAL A 148 -14.19 -12.73 -6.19
C VAL A 148 -14.21 -13.87 -5.18
N VAL A 149 -13.07 -14.54 -5.02
CA VAL A 149 -12.89 -15.66 -4.07
C VAL A 149 -12.01 -15.17 -2.92
N GLU A 150 -12.49 -15.30 -1.68
CA GLU A 150 -11.80 -14.89 -0.46
C GLU A 150 -11.76 -16.04 0.55
N ALA A 151 -10.56 -16.37 1.02
CA ALA A 151 -10.38 -17.45 2.00
C ALA A 151 -10.97 -17.11 3.37
N ALA A 152 -10.94 -15.85 3.76
CA ALA A 152 -11.56 -15.38 5.00
C ALA A 152 -13.09 -15.33 4.87
N ASP A 153 -13.76 -15.22 6.02
CA ASP A 153 -15.22 -15.18 6.12
C ASP A 153 -15.87 -13.89 5.55
N ARG A 154 -15.07 -12.86 5.26
CA ARG A 154 -15.52 -11.53 4.81
C ARG A 154 -14.45 -10.80 3.99
N PRO A 155 -14.85 -9.79 3.17
CA PRO A 155 -13.86 -8.92 2.52
C PRO A 155 -13.09 -8.09 3.54
N LEU A 156 -11.85 -7.73 3.18
CA LEU A 156 -10.97 -6.88 3.99
C LEU A 156 -10.68 -7.43 5.40
N ALA A 157 -10.81 -8.74 5.63
CA ALA A 157 -10.65 -9.37 6.94
C ALA A 157 -9.28 -9.10 7.59
N GLY A 158 -8.21 -9.01 6.79
CA GLY A 158 -6.86 -8.65 7.25
C GLY A 158 -6.66 -7.17 7.58
N ALA A 159 -7.59 -6.29 7.14
CA ALA A 159 -7.44 -4.83 7.27
C ALA A 159 -8.43 -4.21 8.25
N LEU A 160 -9.68 -4.67 8.26
CA LEU A 160 -10.78 -4.05 9.00
C LEU A 160 -11.43 -5.03 10.00
N PRO A 161 -12.03 -4.52 11.11
CA PRO A 161 -12.87 -5.31 11.99
C PRO A 161 -14.06 -5.95 11.26
N ALA A 162 -14.59 -7.03 11.83
CA ALA A 162 -15.67 -7.81 11.22
C ALA A 162 -16.91 -6.95 10.91
N GLU A 163 -17.32 -6.15 11.86
CA GLU A 163 -18.50 -5.28 11.75
C GLU A 163 -18.44 -4.28 10.59
N ILE A 164 -17.22 -3.86 10.19
CA ILE A 164 -17.01 -2.92 9.08
C ILE A 164 -16.88 -3.70 7.76
N GLY A 165 -16.05 -4.74 7.73
CA GLY A 165 -15.87 -5.56 6.52
C GLY A 165 -17.18 -6.21 6.06
N GLU A 166 -18.04 -6.63 6.99
CA GLU A 166 -19.34 -7.23 6.66
C GLU A 166 -20.28 -6.23 5.99
N ARG A 167 -20.28 -4.96 6.39
CA ARG A 167 -21.06 -3.92 5.70
C ARG A 167 -20.60 -3.67 4.27
N MET A 168 -19.29 -3.81 4.02
CA MET A 168 -18.75 -3.66 2.67
C MET A 168 -19.06 -4.86 1.75
N ARG A 169 -19.49 -6.01 2.32
CA ARG A 169 -19.92 -7.20 1.56
C ARG A 169 -21.04 -6.87 0.58
N GLY A 170 -22.04 -6.10 1.02
CA GLY A 170 -23.19 -5.71 0.21
C GLY A 170 -22.82 -4.96 -1.08
N TRP A 171 -21.71 -4.23 -1.07
CA TRP A 171 -21.24 -3.45 -2.23
C TRP A 171 -20.89 -4.30 -3.45
N TYR A 172 -20.40 -5.53 -3.20
CA TYR A 172 -20.10 -6.49 -4.27
C TYR A 172 -21.39 -6.93 -4.98
N ALA A 173 -22.41 -7.31 -4.20
CA ALA A 173 -23.71 -7.72 -4.75
C ALA A 173 -24.40 -6.58 -5.53
N GLU A 174 -24.39 -5.36 -4.99
CA GLU A 174 -24.92 -4.17 -5.66
C GLU A 174 -24.22 -3.87 -7.00
N ALA A 175 -22.92 -4.16 -7.07
CA ALA A 175 -22.14 -4.02 -8.31
C ALA A 175 -22.26 -5.22 -9.26
N GLY A 176 -23.03 -6.26 -8.89
CA GLY A 176 -23.16 -7.49 -9.67
C GLY A 176 -21.90 -8.36 -9.67
N VAL A 177 -21.14 -8.34 -8.58
CA VAL A 177 -19.98 -9.21 -8.36
C VAL A 177 -20.39 -10.41 -7.52
N ASP A 178 -20.05 -11.63 -7.97
CA ASP A 178 -20.21 -12.85 -7.19
C ASP A 178 -19.06 -12.97 -6.17
N LEU A 179 -19.34 -12.60 -4.90
CA LEU A 179 -18.37 -12.67 -3.81
C LEU A 179 -18.53 -13.99 -3.04
N ARG A 180 -17.50 -14.83 -3.07
CA ARG A 180 -17.40 -16.11 -2.36
C ARG A 180 -16.38 -16.02 -1.24
N THR A 181 -16.85 -15.82 -0.03
CA THR A 181 -16.03 -15.80 1.20
C THR A 181 -15.98 -17.18 1.85
N GLY A 182 -15.03 -17.39 2.77
CA GLY A 182 -14.78 -18.71 3.38
C GLY A 182 -14.36 -19.75 2.34
N THR A 183 -13.80 -19.33 1.21
CA THR A 183 -13.57 -20.14 0.03
C THR A 183 -12.09 -20.12 -0.33
N THR A 184 -11.42 -21.26 -0.19
CA THR A 184 -9.98 -21.38 -0.43
C THR A 184 -9.71 -21.92 -1.83
N VAL A 185 -8.79 -21.29 -2.54
CA VAL A 185 -8.29 -21.74 -3.84
C VAL A 185 -7.27 -22.84 -3.63
N ALA A 186 -7.46 -23.97 -4.30
CA ALA A 186 -6.51 -25.10 -4.34
C ALA A 186 -5.49 -24.95 -5.46
N ALA A 187 -5.94 -24.51 -6.66
CA ALA A 187 -5.07 -24.33 -7.82
C ALA A 187 -5.65 -23.30 -8.79
N VAL A 188 -4.78 -22.70 -9.60
CA VAL A 188 -5.14 -21.97 -10.81
C VAL A 188 -4.72 -22.81 -12.00
N GLU A 189 -5.68 -23.13 -12.88
CA GLU A 189 -5.45 -23.89 -14.08
C GLU A 189 -5.76 -23.03 -15.31
N PRO A 190 -5.28 -23.39 -16.51
CA PRO A 190 -5.68 -22.70 -17.73
C PRO A 190 -7.20 -22.69 -17.87
N GLY A 191 -7.80 -21.49 -17.87
CA GLY A 191 -9.23 -21.28 -18.02
C GLY A 191 -10.10 -21.58 -16.80
N ALA A 192 -9.53 -21.85 -15.60
CA ALA A 192 -10.32 -22.07 -14.40
C ALA A 192 -9.55 -21.83 -13.08
N VAL A 193 -10.28 -21.50 -12.03
CA VAL A 193 -9.83 -21.62 -10.65
C VAL A 193 -10.46 -22.85 -10.00
N VAL A 194 -9.64 -23.67 -9.34
CA VAL A 194 -10.09 -24.88 -8.63
C VAL A 194 -10.11 -24.58 -7.13
N LEU A 195 -11.25 -24.80 -6.51
CA LEU A 195 -11.43 -24.61 -5.06
C LEU A 195 -11.09 -25.90 -4.30
N VAL A 196 -10.83 -25.78 -3.00
CA VAL A 196 -10.48 -26.92 -2.14
C VAL A 196 -11.59 -27.98 -2.08
N ASP A 197 -12.85 -27.60 -2.25
CA ASP A 197 -14.01 -28.51 -2.32
C ASP A 197 -14.17 -29.23 -3.67
N GLY A 198 -13.26 -28.99 -4.62
CA GLY A 198 -13.29 -29.54 -5.96
C GLY A 198 -14.12 -28.74 -6.98
N THR A 199 -14.79 -27.66 -6.55
CA THR A 199 -15.53 -26.78 -7.45
C THR A 199 -14.58 -26.14 -8.45
N ARG A 200 -14.94 -26.13 -9.74
CA ARG A 200 -14.21 -25.42 -10.80
C ARG A 200 -14.97 -24.17 -11.20
N LEU A 201 -14.31 -23.04 -11.14
CA LEU A 201 -14.80 -21.73 -11.58
C LEU A 201 -14.18 -21.42 -12.94
N PRO A 202 -14.95 -21.45 -14.04
CA PRO A 202 -14.43 -21.01 -15.34
C PRO A 202 -13.95 -19.57 -15.28
N ALA A 203 -12.83 -19.28 -15.91
CA ALA A 203 -12.24 -17.95 -15.95
C ALA A 203 -11.55 -17.71 -17.30
N GLY A 204 -11.92 -16.65 -17.98
CA GLY A 204 -11.14 -16.14 -19.13
C GLY A 204 -9.84 -15.48 -18.69
N ALA A 205 -9.81 -14.97 -17.46
CA ALA A 205 -8.58 -14.53 -16.79
C ALA A 205 -8.69 -14.68 -15.25
N VAL A 206 -7.56 -14.91 -14.61
CA VAL A 206 -7.45 -14.98 -13.15
C VAL A 206 -6.52 -13.87 -12.68
N VAL A 207 -6.94 -13.11 -11.67
CA VAL A 207 -6.12 -12.06 -11.02
C VAL A 207 -5.92 -12.41 -9.56
N VAL A 208 -4.66 -12.46 -9.10
CA VAL A 208 -4.31 -12.80 -7.72
C VAL A 208 -3.94 -11.52 -6.96
N GLY A 209 -4.70 -11.23 -5.90
CA GLY A 209 -4.53 -10.07 -5.03
C GLY A 209 -4.56 -10.43 -3.54
N VAL A 210 -3.73 -11.41 -3.12
CA VAL A 210 -3.73 -11.98 -1.75
C VAL A 210 -2.72 -11.32 -0.81
N GLY A 211 -2.19 -10.17 -1.17
CA GLY A 211 -1.28 -9.38 -0.36
C GLY A 211 0.04 -9.05 -1.06
N ALA A 212 0.88 -8.34 -0.33
CA ALA A 212 2.21 -7.94 -0.78
C ALA A 212 3.24 -8.17 0.34
N ARG A 213 4.49 -8.38 -0.03
CA ARG A 213 5.62 -8.51 0.90
C ARG A 213 6.73 -7.53 0.52
N PRO A 214 7.48 -6.99 1.48
CA PRO A 214 8.65 -6.17 1.21
C PRO A 214 9.62 -6.83 0.22
N ALA A 215 10.05 -6.06 -0.79
CA ALA A 215 10.97 -6.55 -1.82
C ALA A 215 12.43 -6.45 -1.31
N THR A 216 12.77 -7.27 -0.32
CA THR A 216 14.05 -7.24 0.42
C THR A 216 14.90 -8.49 0.24
N GLY A 217 14.49 -9.41 -0.65
CA GLY A 217 15.23 -10.67 -0.88
C GLY A 217 16.69 -10.47 -1.29
N TRP A 218 16.99 -9.41 -2.03
CA TRP A 218 18.32 -9.03 -2.47
C TRP A 218 19.28 -8.61 -1.34
N LEU A 219 18.74 -8.31 -0.15
CA LEU A 219 19.52 -7.96 1.05
C LEU A 219 20.01 -9.18 1.83
N ALA A 220 19.71 -10.40 1.36
CA ALA A 220 20.17 -11.62 2.03
C ALA A 220 21.70 -11.63 2.15
N GLY A 221 22.21 -11.88 3.36
CA GLY A 221 23.65 -11.90 3.63
C GLY A 221 24.34 -10.54 3.73
N SER A 222 23.63 -9.43 3.54
CA SER A 222 24.21 -8.08 3.63
C SER A 222 24.51 -7.60 5.06
N GLY A 223 23.91 -8.21 6.09
CA GLY A 223 23.95 -7.74 7.47
C GLY A 223 22.92 -6.65 7.80
N VAL A 224 22.12 -6.20 6.84
CA VAL A 224 20.96 -5.36 7.10
C VAL A 224 19.92 -6.16 7.90
N ALA A 225 19.50 -5.64 9.04
CA ALA A 225 18.48 -6.29 9.87
C ALA A 225 17.11 -6.25 9.20
N LEU A 226 16.51 -7.43 9.04
CA LEU A 226 15.17 -7.60 8.50
C LEU A 226 14.25 -8.18 9.58
N ASP A 227 12.99 -7.76 9.58
CA ASP A 227 11.97 -8.36 10.43
C ASP A 227 11.82 -9.87 10.10
N PRO A 228 11.82 -10.77 11.10
CA PRO A 228 11.73 -12.21 10.85
C PRO A 228 10.39 -12.67 10.29
N GLY A 229 9.30 -11.92 10.52
CA GLY A 229 7.94 -12.27 10.10
C GLY A 229 7.61 -11.75 8.70
N ASP A 230 7.73 -10.43 8.48
CA ASP A 230 7.33 -9.78 7.23
C ASP A 230 8.50 -9.45 6.29
N ARG A 231 9.75 -9.59 6.75
CA ARG A 231 10.98 -9.34 6.01
C ARG A 231 11.22 -7.88 5.67
N SER A 232 10.50 -6.93 6.28
CA SER A 232 10.79 -5.51 6.13
C SER A 232 12.17 -5.14 6.67
N VAL A 233 12.80 -4.11 6.12
CA VAL A 233 14.01 -3.52 6.71
C VAL A 233 13.64 -2.89 8.05
N LEU A 234 14.31 -3.31 9.12
CA LEU A 234 14.15 -2.71 10.44
C LEU A 234 14.87 -1.36 10.50
N ALA A 235 14.17 -0.28 10.16
CA ALA A 235 14.67 1.06 10.31
C ALA A 235 14.44 1.62 11.73
N ASP A 236 15.27 2.58 12.14
CA ASP A 236 15.02 3.38 13.34
C ASP A 236 13.97 4.48 13.06
N ASP A 237 13.67 5.30 14.06
CA ASP A 237 12.75 6.43 13.92
C ASP A 237 13.30 7.59 13.07
N ARG A 238 14.52 7.52 12.57
CA ARG A 238 15.13 8.41 11.57
C ARG A 238 15.22 7.77 10.20
N LEU A 239 14.61 6.60 10.02
CA LEU A 239 14.64 5.78 8.81
C LEU A 239 16.03 5.25 8.45
N ARG A 240 16.97 5.18 9.42
CA ARG A 240 18.28 4.57 9.26
C ARG A 240 18.15 3.05 9.40
N ALA A 241 18.81 2.30 8.52
CA ALA A 241 18.94 0.86 8.65
C ALA A 241 20.00 0.47 9.69
N SER A 242 20.12 -0.83 10.00
CA SER A 242 21.06 -1.34 10.99
C SER A 242 22.55 -1.24 10.59
N VAL A 243 22.85 -0.87 9.36
CA VAL A 243 24.21 -0.68 8.85
C VAL A 243 24.47 0.78 8.51
N PRO A 244 25.70 1.28 8.73
CA PRO A 244 26.02 2.69 8.52
C PRO A 244 25.73 3.16 7.09
N GLN A 245 25.34 4.44 6.94
CA GLN A 245 25.08 5.13 5.68
C GLN A 245 23.94 4.50 4.83
N VAL A 246 23.15 3.62 5.41
CA VAL A 246 22.01 2.99 4.73
C VAL A 246 20.69 3.42 5.39
N TYR A 247 19.76 3.85 4.57
CA TYR A 247 18.39 4.25 4.96
C TYR A 247 17.39 3.34 4.25
N ALA A 248 16.15 3.28 4.76
CA ALA A 248 15.08 2.53 4.10
C ALA A 248 13.75 3.28 4.18
N VAL A 249 13.02 3.36 3.06
CA VAL A 249 11.79 4.14 2.92
C VAL A 249 10.71 3.40 2.12
N GLY A 250 9.46 3.77 2.32
CA GLY A 250 8.31 3.21 1.60
C GLY A 250 7.97 1.79 2.06
N ASP A 251 7.36 0.99 1.14
CA ASP A 251 6.76 -0.30 1.47
C ASP A 251 7.75 -1.38 1.93
N CYS A 252 9.07 -1.19 1.73
CA CYS A 252 10.09 -2.15 2.16
C CYS A 252 10.58 -1.94 3.58
N ALA A 253 10.21 -0.83 4.24
CA ALA A 253 10.74 -0.43 5.54
C ALA A 253 9.67 -0.43 6.63
N SER A 254 10.03 -0.94 7.81
CA SER A 254 9.27 -0.74 9.05
C SER A 254 10.04 0.14 10.02
N PHE A 255 9.33 0.95 10.80
CA PHE A 255 9.90 1.92 11.72
C PHE A 255 9.08 2.01 13.03
N PRO A 256 9.70 2.36 14.17
CA PRO A 256 8.97 2.54 15.42
C PRO A 256 8.15 3.83 15.38
N SER A 257 6.92 3.78 15.89
CA SER A 257 6.05 4.93 16.10
C SER A 257 5.83 5.17 17.58
N ALA A 258 6.24 6.32 18.07
CA ALA A 258 5.98 6.75 19.44
C ALA A 258 4.49 7.04 19.65
N ARG A 259 3.82 7.58 18.62
CA ARG A 259 2.37 7.89 18.60
C ARG A 259 1.51 6.65 18.87
N TYR A 260 1.86 5.53 18.26
CA TYR A 260 1.06 4.30 18.35
C TYR A 260 1.65 3.27 19.33
N GLY A 261 2.87 3.49 19.82
CA GLY A 261 3.58 2.54 20.70
C GLY A 261 3.88 1.21 20.01
N ALA A 262 4.08 1.22 18.71
CA ALA A 262 4.25 0.04 17.88
C ALA A 262 5.24 0.28 16.73
N ARG A 263 5.77 -0.80 16.16
CA ARG A 263 6.46 -0.73 14.87
C ARG A 263 5.44 -0.78 13.75
N LEU A 264 5.56 0.13 12.78
CA LEU A 264 4.66 0.24 11.64
C LEU A 264 5.35 -0.24 10.37
N LEU A 265 4.66 -1.07 9.59
CA LEU A 265 4.94 -1.35 8.18
C LEU A 265 3.75 -0.83 7.38
N ILE A 266 3.98 0.17 6.54
CA ILE A 266 2.90 0.91 5.85
C ILE A 266 3.08 0.78 4.34
N HIS A 267 2.20 0.03 3.70
CA HIS A 267 2.16 -0.20 2.25
C HIS A 267 1.21 0.79 1.55
N HIS A 268 1.41 2.09 1.79
CA HIS A 268 0.55 3.14 1.25
C HIS A 268 1.35 4.20 0.52
N TRP A 269 0.75 4.75 -0.53
CA TRP A 269 1.33 5.80 -1.36
C TRP A 269 1.82 7.01 -0.54
N ASP A 270 1.03 7.45 0.44
CA ASP A 270 1.36 8.58 1.31
C ASP A 270 2.67 8.36 2.11
N ASN A 271 2.92 7.11 2.58
CA ASN A 271 4.17 6.73 3.25
C ASN A 271 5.37 6.80 2.29
N ALA A 272 5.19 6.33 1.06
CA ALA A 272 6.23 6.41 0.02
C ALA A 272 6.51 7.85 -0.45
N LEU A 273 5.61 8.78 -0.18
CA LEU A 273 5.77 10.20 -0.46
C LEU A 273 6.46 10.94 0.70
N GLN A 274 6.07 10.67 1.96
CA GLN A 274 6.51 11.45 3.12
C GLN A 274 7.84 10.95 3.72
N GLY A 275 8.04 9.63 3.83
CA GLY A 275 9.25 9.05 4.43
C GLY A 275 10.56 9.50 3.77
N PRO A 276 10.64 9.61 2.44
CA PRO A 276 11.80 10.11 1.73
C PRO A 276 12.30 11.48 2.17
N ARG A 277 11.42 12.40 2.50
CA ARG A 277 11.81 13.72 2.98
C ARG A 277 12.58 13.64 4.30
N THR A 278 12.05 12.89 5.27
CA THR A 278 12.74 12.69 6.56
C THR A 278 14.08 11.96 6.36
N ALA A 279 14.12 10.94 5.50
CA ALA A 279 15.37 10.24 5.18
C ALA A 279 16.41 11.19 4.54
N ALA A 280 16.00 12.09 3.64
CA ALA A 280 16.87 13.08 3.02
C ALA A 280 17.43 14.08 4.05
N VAL A 281 16.59 14.63 4.96
CA VAL A 281 17.05 15.49 6.08
C VAL A 281 18.12 14.78 6.90
N ASN A 282 17.85 13.52 7.29
CA ASN A 282 18.74 12.78 8.17
C ASN A 282 20.02 12.31 7.46
N LEU A 283 19.96 12.03 6.16
CA LEU A 283 21.12 11.74 5.33
C LEU A 283 22.05 12.95 5.23
N LEU A 284 21.51 14.16 5.21
CA LEU A 284 22.26 15.42 5.17
C LEU A 284 22.73 15.90 6.56
N GLY A 285 22.65 15.04 7.58
CA GLY A 285 23.14 15.32 8.93
C GLY A 285 22.09 15.86 9.91
N GLY A 286 20.82 15.87 9.53
CA GLY A 286 19.70 16.18 10.43
C GLY A 286 19.40 15.04 11.42
N ASP A 287 18.43 15.29 12.32
CA ASP A 287 17.95 14.32 13.33
C ASP A 287 16.42 14.38 13.47
N GLU A 288 15.70 14.37 12.33
CA GLU A 288 14.25 14.48 12.29
C GLU A 288 13.59 13.11 12.48
N PRO A 289 12.70 12.91 13.48
CA PRO A 289 11.98 11.67 13.66
C PRO A 289 10.85 11.53 12.63
N TYR A 290 10.63 10.31 12.16
CA TYR A 290 9.53 9.93 11.27
C TYR A 290 8.43 9.22 12.05
N ASP A 291 7.35 9.94 12.34
CA ASP A 291 6.18 9.41 13.05
C ASP A 291 4.87 9.98 12.47
N PRO A 292 4.56 9.63 11.20
CA PRO A 292 3.42 10.18 10.49
C PRO A 292 2.10 9.63 11.02
N VAL A 293 1.00 10.30 10.66
CA VAL A 293 -0.34 9.69 10.66
C VAL A 293 -0.52 8.98 9.32
N PRO A 294 -0.50 7.63 9.28
CA PRO A 294 -0.71 6.90 8.04
C PRO A 294 -2.00 7.31 7.34
N TYR A 295 -1.96 7.35 6.01
CA TYR A 295 -3.14 7.68 5.21
C TYR A 295 -3.18 6.84 3.95
N PHE A 296 -4.39 6.37 3.58
CA PHE A 296 -4.65 5.82 2.26
C PHE A 296 -6.10 6.05 1.84
N TRP A 297 -6.36 5.79 0.58
CA TRP A 297 -7.72 5.79 0.03
C TRP A 297 -7.92 4.60 -0.90
N SER A 298 -9.18 4.24 -1.10
CA SER A 298 -9.61 3.23 -2.05
C SER A 298 -10.93 3.63 -2.70
N GLU A 299 -11.10 3.30 -3.95
CA GLU A 299 -12.35 3.51 -4.69
C GLU A 299 -12.96 2.15 -5.01
N GLN A 300 -14.11 1.86 -4.43
CA GLN A 300 -14.74 0.55 -4.52
C GLN A 300 -16.23 0.71 -4.83
N PHE A 301 -16.66 0.17 -5.97
CA PHE A 301 -18.07 0.10 -6.35
C PHE A 301 -18.81 1.46 -6.22
N GLY A 302 -18.16 2.52 -6.71
CA GLY A 302 -18.70 3.88 -6.65
C GLY A 302 -18.58 4.57 -5.28
N ARG A 303 -17.89 3.99 -4.32
CA ARG A 303 -17.67 4.55 -2.98
C ARG A 303 -16.22 4.97 -2.80
N PHE A 304 -16.02 6.16 -2.25
CA PHE A 304 -14.72 6.69 -1.88
C PHE A 304 -14.45 6.40 -0.41
N VAL A 305 -13.53 5.47 -0.16
CA VAL A 305 -13.12 5.03 1.18
C VAL A 305 -11.77 5.67 1.50
N GLN A 306 -11.67 6.30 2.66
CA GLN A 306 -10.43 6.91 3.14
C GLN A 306 -10.15 6.44 4.57
N TYR A 307 -8.87 6.26 4.89
CA TYR A 307 -8.43 5.85 6.21
C TYR A 307 -7.24 6.69 6.66
N ALA A 308 -7.25 7.11 7.92
CA ALA A 308 -6.12 7.77 8.56
C ALA A 308 -5.84 7.16 9.93
N GLY A 309 -4.56 7.10 10.30
CA GLY A 309 -4.13 6.60 11.60
C GLY A 309 -3.76 5.11 11.62
N HIS A 310 -3.63 4.58 12.84
CA HIS A 310 -3.34 3.17 13.08
C HIS A 310 -4.14 2.70 14.30
N ARG A 311 -5.12 1.81 14.04
CA ARG A 311 -5.97 1.23 15.08
C ARG A 311 -5.28 0.08 15.79
N SER A 312 -5.67 -0.14 17.04
CA SER A 312 -5.42 -1.39 17.77
C SER A 312 -6.72 -2.17 17.92
N PRO A 313 -6.67 -3.51 18.04
CA PRO A 313 -7.86 -4.30 18.40
C PRO A 313 -8.49 -3.90 19.75
N ALA A 314 -7.72 -3.27 20.64
CA ALA A 314 -8.20 -2.79 21.93
C ALA A 314 -8.87 -1.41 21.89
N ASP A 315 -8.82 -0.70 20.76
CA ASP A 315 -9.41 0.63 20.65
C ASP A 315 -10.94 0.54 20.62
N THR A 316 -11.60 1.49 21.29
CA THR A 316 -13.06 1.60 21.27
C THR A 316 -13.53 2.11 19.92
N VAL A 317 -14.51 1.43 19.33
CA VAL A 317 -15.12 1.80 18.04
C VAL A 317 -16.27 2.76 18.28
N LEU A 318 -16.29 3.89 17.56
CA LEU A 318 -17.35 4.88 17.59
C LEU A 318 -17.84 5.14 16.17
N TRP A 319 -19.08 4.78 15.90
CA TRP A 319 -19.76 5.04 14.64
C TRP A 319 -20.27 6.47 14.55
N ARG A 320 -20.20 7.02 13.34
CA ARG A 320 -20.62 8.38 13.03
C ARG A 320 -21.40 8.40 11.71
N GLY A 321 -22.67 8.70 11.77
CA GLY A 321 -23.65 8.58 10.69
C GLY A 321 -24.26 7.19 10.60
N ASP A 322 -25.13 7.00 9.60
CA ASP A 322 -25.80 5.73 9.35
C ASP A 322 -24.87 4.81 8.54
N PRO A 323 -24.44 3.66 9.09
CA PRO A 323 -23.57 2.74 8.40
C PRO A 323 -24.21 2.01 7.21
N ASP A 324 -25.53 2.01 7.11
CA ASP A 324 -26.29 1.48 5.97
C ASP A 324 -26.54 2.56 4.90
N GLY A 325 -26.23 3.81 5.22
CA GLY A 325 -26.32 4.94 4.30
C GLY A 325 -25.09 5.09 3.38
N PRO A 326 -25.15 6.06 2.45
CA PRO A 326 -24.07 6.28 1.49
C PRO A 326 -22.85 6.99 2.09
N ALA A 327 -22.94 7.56 3.29
CA ALA A 327 -21.89 8.37 3.89
C ALA A 327 -21.82 8.21 5.41
N TRP A 328 -20.76 7.61 5.89
CA TRP A 328 -20.52 7.35 7.30
C TRP A 328 -19.03 7.35 7.62
N SER A 329 -18.68 7.40 8.90
CA SER A 329 -17.31 7.22 9.35
C SER A 329 -17.22 6.43 10.65
N VAL A 330 -16.06 5.89 10.93
CA VAL A 330 -15.73 5.13 12.15
C VAL A 330 -14.50 5.73 12.76
N CYS A 331 -14.57 6.09 14.04
CA CYS A 331 -13.45 6.54 14.83
C CYS A 331 -12.99 5.41 15.77
N TRP A 332 -11.68 5.22 15.90
CA TRP A 332 -11.07 4.36 16.91
C TRP A 332 -10.46 5.22 18.01
N LEU A 333 -10.83 4.94 19.24
CA LEU A 333 -10.43 5.72 20.41
C LEU A 333 -9.65 4.85 21.40
N ARG A 334 -8.45 5.26 21.76
CA ARG A 334 -7.65 4.70 22.85
C ARG A 334 -7.66 5.67 24.03
N ASP A 335 -8.26 5.26 25.15
CA ASP A 335 -8.44 6.12 26.32
C ASP A 335 -9.10 7.47 25.97
N GLY A 336 -10.00 7.47 24.99
CA GLY A 336 -10.67 8.65 24.47
C GLY A 336 -9.88 9.47 23.44
N ALA A 337 -8.60 9.20 23.21
CA ALA A 337 -7.81 9.83 22.15
C ALA A 337 -8.10 9.17 20.80
N LEU A 338 -8.29 9.96 19.75
CA LEU A 338 -8.51 9.47 18.38
C LEU A 338 -7.19 8.89 17.84
N THR A 339 -7.18 7.59 17.51
CA THR A 339 -6.02 6.87 16.97
C THR A 339 -6.14 6.58 15.49
N ALA A 340 -7.37 6.32 15.02
CA ALA A 340 -7.63 6.08 13.61
C ALA A 340 -9.06 6.51 13.23
N LEU A 341 -9.27 6.74 11.93
CA LEU A 341 -10.57 7.06 11.35
C LEU A 341 -10.69 6.44 9.95
N LEU A 342 -11.82 5.76 9.71
CA LEU A 342 -12.28 5.34 8.40
C LEU A 342 -13.44 6.24 7.99
N ALA A 343 -13.46 6.72 6.75
CA ALA A 343 -14.52 7.55 6.20
C ALA A 343 -14.97 7.00 4.84
N VAL A 344 -16.26 6.78 4.68
CA VAL A 344 -16.91 6.47 3.41
C VAL A 344 -17.74 7.66 3.02
N GLY A 345 -17.41 8.32 1.90
CA GLY A 345 -18.14 9.51 1.43
C GLY A 345 -18.10 10.73 2.38
N ARG A 346 -17.19 10.74 3.36
CA ARG A 346 -17.07 11.82 4.36
C ARG A 346 -15.67 12.45 4.42
N PRO A 347 -15.21 13.09 3.34
CA PRO A 347 -13.83 13.61 3.27
C PRO A 347 -13.56 14.72 4.31
N ARG A 348 -14.58 15.45 4.76
CA ARG A 348 -14.43 16.46 5.83
C ARG A 348 -14.10 15.83 7.18
N ASP A 349 -14.75 14.70 7.50
CA ASP A 349 -14.45 13.98 8.74
C ASP A 349 -13.02 13.45 8.72
N LEU A 350 -12.58 12.91 7.57
CA LEU A 350 -11.20 12.46 7.42
C LEU A 350 -10.19 13.60 7.62
N ALA A 351 -10.37 14.71 6.93
CA ALA A 351 -9.43 15.84 7.01
C ALA A 351 -9.33 16.40 8.45
N GLN A 352 -10.46 16.46 9.18
CA GLN A 352 -10.48 16.87 10.58
C GLN A 352 -9.88 15.78 11.48
N GLY A 353 -10.23 14.51 11.25
CA GLY A 353 -9.73 13.37 12.02
C GLY A 353 -8.22 13.24 11.94
N ARG A 354 -7.63 13.35 10.74
CA ARG A 354 -6.17 13.32 10.57
C ARG A 354 -5.46 14.37 11.45
N LYS A 355 -5.95 15.62 11.44
CA LYS A 355 -5.41 16.69 12.28
C LYS A 355 -5.61 16.45 13.77
N LEU A 356 -6.71 15.81 14.17
CA LEU A 356 -6.97 15.44 15.55
C LEU A 356 -6.04 14.32 16.02
N ILE A 357 -5.80 13.31 15.18
CA ILE A 357 -4.82 12.25 15.45
C ILE A 357 -3.40 12.84 15.59
N GLU A 358 -3.01 13.74 14.69
CA GLU A 358 -1.70 14.42 14.74
C GLU A 358 -1.47 15.12 16.08
N ARG A 359 -2.51 15.70 16.69
CA ARG A 359 -2.47 16.41 17.97
C ARG A 359 -2.70 15.52 19.19
N GLY A 360 -2.99 14.22 19.01
CA GLY A 360 -3.37 13.32 20.10
C GLY A 360 -4.67 13.75 20.80
N ALA A 361 -5.61 14.36 20.06
CA ALA A 361 -6.81 14.95 20.64
C ALA A 361 -7.74 13.87 21.21
N ARG A 362 -8.26 14.13 22.40
CA ARG A 362 -9.34 13.34 23.03
C ARG A 362 -10.68 13.84 22.54
N LEU A 363 -11.59 12.90 22.27
CA LEU A 363 -12.94 13.24 21.80
C LEU A 363 -13.98 13.02 22.89
N ASP A 364 -15.00 13.89 22.89
CA ASP A 364 -16.26 13.61 23.56
C ASP A 364 -17.10 12.67 22.69
N PRO A 365 -17.42 11.44 23.17
CA PRO A 365 -18.13 10.47 22.36
C PRO A 365 -19.47 10.94 21.82
N ALA A 366 -20.25 11.68 22.59
CA ALA A 366 -21.60 12.10 22.20
C ALA A 366 -21.57 13.04 20.97
N PRO A 367 -20.88 14.20 20.98
CA PRO A 367 -20.77 15.04 19.79
C PRO A 367 -19.93 14.39 18.68
N ALA A 368 -18.98 13.48 19.01
CA ALA A 368 -18.21 12.78 17.99
C ALA A 368 -19.06 11.79 17.19
N ALA A 369 -20.07 11.17 17.79
CA ALA A 369 -20.99 10.27 17.10
C ALA A 369 -22.00 11.01 16.22
N ASP A 370 -22.32 12.26 16.51
CA ASP A 370 -23.31 13.06 15.76
C ASP A 370 -22.72 13.56 14.41
N PRO A 371 -23.19 13.06 13.26
CA PRO A 371 -22.68 13.48 11.95
C PRO A 371 -22.99 14.94 11.58
N ALA A 372 -23.88 15.60 12.29
CA ALA A 372 -24.19 17.02 12.09
C ALA A 372 -23.17 17.94 12.80
N VAL A 373 -22.52 17.46 13.86
CA VAL A 373 -21.48 18.19 14.60
C VAL A 373 -20.14 18.03 13.87
N PRO A 374 -19.41 19.08 13.51
CA PRO A 374 -18.07 18.93 12.96
C PRO A 374 -17.14 18.16 13.91
N LEU A 375 -16.42 17.14 13.42
CA LEU A 375 -15.61 16.25 14.27
C LEU A 375 -14.61 17.03 15.16
N ARG A 376 -14.06 18.13 14.64
CA ARG A 376 -13.17 19.03 15.40
C ARG A 376 -13.84 19.68 16.63
N ALA A 377 -15.17 19.83 16.60
CA ALA A 377 -15.91 20.41 17.73
C ALA A 377 -16.15 19.40 18.86
N ALA A 378 -15.93 18.12 18.61
CA ALA A 378 -15.95 17.07 19.63
C ALA A 378 -14.62 16.93 20.38
N ALA A 379 -13.56 17.64 19.98
CA ALA A 379 -12.26 17.61 20.68
C ALA A 379 -12.34 18.32 22.02
N ARG A 380 -11.67 17.73 23.04
CA ARG A 380 -11.51 18.25 24.40
C ARG A 380 -10.12 18.78 24.61
#